data_7b37bf6bdd429bde6fc69c5ade9f37df
#
_entry.id   7b37bf6bdd429bde6fc69c5ade9f37df
#
_cell.length_a   1.000
_cell.length_b   1.000
_cell.length_c   1.000
_cell.angle_alpha   90.00
_cell.angle_beta   90.00
_cell.angle_gamma   90.00
#
_symmetry.space_group_name_H-M   'P 1'
#
loop_
_entity.id
_entity.type
_entity.pdbx_description
1 polymer ?
#
loop_
_entity_poly.entity_id
_entity_poly.type
_entity_poly.pdbx_seq_one_letter_code
_entity_poly.pdbx_strand_id
1 'polypeptide(L)'
;MKKVIFFMAFAMTLTAAQAQIRIGGKSINLDKATQAVSKVAKAVTLSDADIYNLCHESVEWMDKHNEVAKDNSEYAKRLARLTKDFKEVNGMPLNFKVYLVTDINAFASGDGSVRVFSSLMDIMDDDELMSVIGHELGHVANTDVKDAMKQAYMTAGLIDAASAVSNTANRLSDTQLNKLTQAFLSAQFSQKQESAADEYGIKKCVELGFDPYGLANGLQKLADL
;
A
#
# COMPACT_ATOMS: atom_id res chain seq x y z
N MET A 1 20.21 2.76 19.72
CA MET A 1 19.56 2.73 18.39
C MET A 1 18.08 2.56 18.65
N LYS A 2 17.27 3.60 18.36
CA LYS A 2 15.83 3.59 18.66
C LYS A 2 15.12 2.82 17.55
N LYS A 3 14.55 1.67 17.89
CA LYS A 3 13.67 0.91 17.00
C LYS A 3 12.39 1.72 16.79
N VAL A 4 12.14 2.15 15.57
CA VAL A 4 10.84 2.73 15.19
C VAL A 4 10.00 1.56 14.69
N ILE A 5 9.19 1.03 15.57
CA ILE A 5 8.16 0.05 15.22
C ILE A 5 7.01 0.86 14.64
N PHE A 6 6.82 0.78 13.32
CA PHE A 6 5.61 1.30 12.69
C PHE A 6 4.51 0.26 12.89
N PHE A 7 3.80 0.41 13.98
CA PHE A 7 2.52 -0.25 14.20
C PHE A 7 1.50 0.34 13.23
N MET A 8 0.77 -0.48 12.50
CA MET A 8 -0.60 -0.17 12.13
C MET A 8 -1.39 -0.06 13.44
N ALA A 9 -1.29 1.08 14.11
CA ALA A 9 -1.98 1.31 15.36
C ALA A 9 -3.41 1.71 15.05
N PHE A 10 -4.29 0.78 15.32
CA PHE A 10 -5.67 1.06 15.65
C PHE A 10 -5.73 2.05 16.82
N ALA A 11 -5.90 3.32 16.53
CA ALA A 11 -6.19 4.33 17.53
C ALA A 11 -7.41 5.12 17.10
N MET A 12 -8.58 4.70 17.63
CA MET A 12 -9.76 5.56 17.69
C MET A 12 -9.45 6.79 18.52
N THR A 13 -9.54 7.97 17.91
CA THR A 13 -10.04 9.15 18.60
C THR A 13 -10.92 9.95 17.66
N LEU A 14 -12.24 9.79 17.85
CA LEU A 14 -13.20 10.76 17.37
C LEU A 14 -12.95 12.08 18.09
N THR A 15 -12.45 13.07 17.36
CA THR A 15 -12.75 14.47 17.70
C THR A 15 -13.18 15.16 16.43
N ALA A 16 -14.48 15.34 16.28
CA ALA A 16 -15.06 16.26 15.33
C ALA A 16 -14.64 17.69 15.71
N ALA A 17 -13.52 18.14 15.19
CA ALA A 17 -13.16 19.54 15.20
C ALA A 17 -13.85 20.22 14.02
N GLN A 18 -14.98 20.84 14.27
CA GLN A 18 -15.57 21.81 13.35
C GLN A 18 -14.58 22.98 13.22
N ALA A 19 -13.85 23.01 12.11
CA ALA A 19 -13.05 24.16 11.74
C ALA A 19 -14.01 25.31 11.38
N GLN A 20 -14.31 26.18 12.32
CA GLN A 20 -14.92 27.48 12.05
C GLN A 20 -13.91 28.29 11.24
N ILE A 21 -14.22 28.54 9.98
CA ILE A 21 -13.52 29.55 9.17
C ILE A 21 -13.90 30.91 9.73
N ARG A 22 -13.06 31.47 10.60
CA ARG A 22 -13.16 32.87 10.98
C ARG A 22 -12.53 33.71 9.88
N ILE A 23 -13.36 34.35 9.09
CA ILE A 23 -12.98 35.41 8.14
C ILE A 23 -12.71 36.65 9.00
N GLY A 24 -11.44 36.86 9.32
CA GLY A 24 -10.92 38.05 9.96
C GLY A 24 -9.71 38.56 9.20
N GLY A 25 -9.91 39.55 8.32
CA GLY A 25 -8.92 40.56 7.94
C GLY A 25 -7.58 40.15 7.32
N LYS A 26 -7.46 38.97 6.68
CA LYS A 26 -6.30 38.66 5.81
C LYS A 26 -6.80 38.33 4.42
N SER A 27 -6.26 39.04 3.41
CA SER A 27 -6.47 38.76 2.02
C SER A 27 -6.11 37.29 1.71
N ILE A 28 -7.13 36.47 1.48
CA ILE A 28 -6.93 35.12 0.94
C ILE A 28 -6.36 35.36 -0.45
N ASN A 29 -5.11 34.91 -0.68
CA ASN A 29 -4.53 34.98 -2.01
C ASN A 29 -5.33 34.01 -2.90
N LEU A 30 -6.22 34.59 -3.70
CA LEU A 30 -7.16 33.86 -4.55
C LEU A 30 -6.40 32.94 -5.54
N ASP A 31 -5.18 33.36 -5.93
CA ASP A 31 -4.33 32.56 -6.82
C ASP A 31 -3.86 31.25 -6.14
N LYS A 32 -3.55 31.30 -4.84
CA LYS A 32 -3.19 30.09 -4.08
C LYS A 32 -4.40 29.17 -3.87
N ALA A 33 -5.58 29.74 -3.63
CA ALA A 33 -6.80 28.94 -3.49
C ALA A 33 -7.20 28.31 -4.83
N THR A 34 -7.12 29.05 -5.93
CA THR A 34 -7.38 28.54 -7.29
C THR A 34 -6.37 27.48 -7.70
N GLN A 35 -5.08 27.67 -7.38
CA GLN A 35 -4.05 26.66 -7.60
C GLN A 35 -4.30 25.39 -6.76
N ALA A 36 -4.71 25.52 -5.50
CA ALA A 36 -5.03 24.36 -4.66
C ALA A 36 -6.23 23.58 -5.21
N VAL A 37 -7.30 24.27 -5.64
CA VAL A 37 -8.47 23.64 -6.28
C VAL A 37 -8.09 22.98 -7.60
N SER A 38 -7.26 23.62 -8.42
CA SER A 38 -6.73 23.05 -9.68
C SER A 38 -5.87 21.81 -9.42
N LYS A 39 -5.08 21.82 -8.36
CA LYS A 39 -4.24 20.68 -7.96
C LYS A 39 -5.08 19.49 -7.53
N VAL A 40 -6.07 19.70 -6.67
CA VAL A 40 -7.01 18.66 -6.26
C VAL A 40 -7.77 18.10 -7.46
N ALA A 41 -8.24 18.95 -8.37
CA ALA A 41 -8.93 18.52 -9.59
C ALA A 41 -8.04 17.64 -10.49
N LYS A 42 -6.75 17.96 -10.64
CA LYS A 42 -5.80 17.14 -11.42
C LYS A 42 -5.53 15.77 -10.79
N ALA A 43 -5.42 15.68 -9.47
CA ALA A 43 -5.25 14.41 -8.79
C ALA A 43 -6.49 13.49 -8.89
N VAL A 44 -7.68 14.10 -8.95
CA VAL A 44 -8.96 13.40 -9.19
C VAL A 44 -9.06 12.87 -10.63
N THR A 45 -8.26 13.40 -11.56
CA THR A 45 -8.29 13.01 -12.99
C THR A 45 -7.27 11.94 -13.38
N LEU A 46 -6.50 11.37 -12.45
CA LEU A 46 -5.61 10.24 -12.74
C LEU A 46 -6.44 9.06 -13.25
N SER A 47 -6.12 8.60 -14.44
CA SER A 47 -6.76 7.41 -15.03
C SER A 47 -6.25 6.13 -14.34
N ASP A 48 -6.95 5.01 -14.54
CA ASP A 48 -6.49 3.71 -14.06
C ASP A 48 -5.11 3.34 -14.60
N ALA A 49 -4.81 3.72 -15.83
CA ALA A 49 -3.50 3.51 -16.43
C ALA A 49 -2.41 4.36 -15.75
N ASP A 50 -2.73 5.61 -15.39
CA ASP A 50 -1.79 6.46 -14.64
C ASP A 50 -1.51 5.87 -13.26
N ILE A 51 -2.53 5.39 -12.56
CA ILE A 51 -2.39 4.75 -11.25
C ILE A 51 -1.54 3.48 -11.36
N TYR A 52 -1.82 2.63 -12.36
CA TYR A 52 -1.02 1.43 -12.62
C TYR A 52 0.46 1.80 -12.81
N ASN A 53 0.76 2.79 -13.64
CA ASN A 53 2.12 3.24 -13.91
C ASN A 53 2.81 3.79 -12.65
N LEU A 54 2.12 4.59 -11.85
CA LEU A 54 2.64 5.10 -10.57
C LEU A 54 2.97 3.96 -9.60
N CYS A 55 2.08 2.99 -9.47
CA CYS A 55 2.30 1.79 -8.67
C CYS A 55 3.52 1.01 -9.18
N HIS A 56 3.58 0.77 -10.48
CA HIS A 56 4.67 0.02 -11.11
C HIS A 56 6.03 0.71 -10.93
N GLU A 57 6.14 2.00 -11.22
CA GLU A 57 7.38 2.77 -11.03
C GLU A 57 7.82 2.81 -9.56
N SER A 58 6.84 2.93 -8.63
CA SER A 58 7.14 2.89 -7.19
C SER A 58 7.69 1.54 -6.75
N VAL A 59 7.11 0.43 -7.24
CA VAL A 59 7.60 -0.92 -6.93
C VAL A 59 8.94 -1.20 -7.59
N GLU A 60 9.15 -0.80 -8.85
CA GLU A 60 10.47 -0.91 -9.49
C GLU A 60 11.55 -0.14 -8.73
N TRP A 61 11.19 1.04 -8.20
CA TRP A 61 12.11 1.81 -7.37
C TRP A 61 12.41 1.08 -6.06
N MET A 62 11.40 0.54 -5.38
CA MET A 62 11.57 -0.24 -4.15
C MET A 62 12.42 -1.51 -4.39
N ASP A 63 12.19 -2.23 -5.49
CA ASP A 63 12.95 -3.42 -5.87
C ASP A 63 14.45 -3.11 -6.08
N LYS A 64 14.79 -1.88 -6.44
CA LYS A 64 16.21 -1.43 -6.61
C LYS A 64 16.83 -0.96 -5.29
N HIS A 65 16.03 -0.53 -4.34
CA HIS A 65 16.49 0.05 -3.07
C HIS A 65 16.37 -0.89 -1.87
N ASN A 66 15.76 -2.07 -2.07
CA ASN A 66 15.71 -3.14 -1.08
C ASN A 66 16.38 -4.39 -1.63
N GLU A 67 17.02 -5.15 -0.78
CA GLU A 67 17.55 -6.45 -1.18
C GLU A 67 16.40 -7.43 -1.40
N VAL A 68 16.24 -7.89 -2.65
CA VAL A 68 15.24 -8.89 -3.03
C VAL A 68 15.82 -10.29 -2.81
N ALA A 69 15.08 -11.15 -2.13
CA ALA A 69 15.47 -12.53 -1.93
C ALA A 69 15.64 -13.27 -3.26
N LYS A 70 16.74 -14.00 -3.41
CA LYS A 70 17.01 -14.81 -4.62
C LYS A 70 15.97 -15.94 -4.72
N ASP A 71 15.60 -16.31 -5.95
CA ASP A 71 14.58 -17.34 -6.22
C ASP A 71 14.88 -18.70 -5.56
N ASN A 72 16.16 -19.02 -5.36
CA ASN A 72 16.60 -20.26 -4.71
C ASN A 72 16.67 -20.17 -3.17
N SER A 73 16.37 -19.00 -2.58
CA SER A 73 16.34 -18.84 -1.11
C SER A 73 15.14 -19.54 -0.48
N GLU A 74 15.24 -19.85 0.80
CA GLU A 74 14.13 -20.47 1.55
C GLU A 74 12.91 -19.54 1.63
N TYR A 75 13.12 -18.23 1.76
CA TYR A 75 12.05 -17.24 1.75
C TYR A 75 11.27 -17.24 0.42
N ALA A 76 11.98 -17.17 -0.71
CA ALA A 76 11.34 -17.15 -2.03
C ALA A 76 10.62 -18.47 -2.31
N LYS A 77 11.22 -19.62 -1.97
CA LYS A 77 10.58 -20.94 -2.11
C LYS A 77 9.33 -21.07 -1.25
N ARG A 78 9.39 -20.60 0.02
CA ARG A 78 8.22 -20.60 0.92
C ARG A 78 7.10 -19.74 0.35
N LEU A 79 7.40 -18.51 -0.06
CA LEU A 79 6.41 -17.62 -0.66
C LEU A 79 5.80 -18.20 -1.93
N ALA A 80 6.63 -18.72 -2.86
CA ALA A 80 6.18 -19.34 -4.09
C ALA A 80 5.27 -20.55 -3.86
N ARG A 81 5.56 -21.37 -2.83
CA ARG A 81 4.71 -22.51 -2.44
C ARG A 81 3.35 -22.05 -1.93
N LEU A 82 3.33 -21.03 -1.09
CA LEU A 82 2.11 -20.51 -0.46
C LEU A 82 1.20 -19.82 -1.51
N THR A 83 1.79 -19.07 -2.43
CA THR A 83 1.05 -18.25 -3.39
C THR A 83 0.83 -18.91 -4.74
N LYS A 84 1.15 -20.21 -4.88
CA LYS A 84 1.09 -20.94 -6.17
C LYS A 84 -0.27 -20.86 -6.87
N ASP A 85 -1.36 -20.77 -6.09
CA ASP A 85 -2.74 -20.75 -6.58
C ASP A 85 -3.29 -19.31 -6.73
N PHE A 86 -2.54 -18.29 -6.26
CA PHE A 86 -2.83 -16.88 -6.48
C PHE A 86 -2.17 -16.40 -7.77
N LYS A 87 -2.89 -16.46 -8.89
CA LYS A 87 -2.36 -16.05 -10.21
C LYS A 87 -2.72 -14.62 -10.57
N GLU A 88 -3.92 -14.20 -10.18
CA GLU A 88 -4.49 -12.90 -10.55
C GLU A 88 -5.54 -12.44 -9.54
N VAL A 89 -5.77 -11.13 -9.52
CA VAL A 89 -6.92 -10.50 -8.84
C VAL A 89 -7.59 -9.57 -9.85
N ASN A 90 -8.89 -9.78 -10.08
CA ASN A 90 -9.69 -9.01 -11.05
C ASN A 90 -9.05 -8.94 -12.47
N GLY A 91 -8.43 -10.04 -12.92
CA GLY A 91 -7.76 -10.13 -14.21
C GLY A 91 -6.35 -9.49 -14.23
N MET A 92 -5.88 -8.96 -13.13
CA MET A 92 -4.55 -8.40 -12.98
C MET A 92 -3.59 -9.48 -12.49
N PRO A 93 -2.54 -9.84 -13.27
CA PRO A 93 -1.55 -10.83 -12.86
C PRO A 93 -0.81 -10.39 -11.60
N LEU A 94 -0.53 -11.33 -10.70
CA LEU A 94 0.20 -11.07 -9.46
C LEU A 94 1.68 -11.42 -9.58
N ASN A 95 2.52 -10.61 -8.94
CA ASN A 95 3.96 -10.79 -8.85
C ASN A 95 4.42 -10.72 -7.40
N PHE A 96 4.94 -11.82 -6.88
CA PHE A 96 5.36 -11.96 -5.48
C PHE A 96 6.88 -11.93 -5.35
N LYS A 97 7.40 -11.11 -4.43
CA LYS A 97 8.81 -11.12 -4.03
C LYS A 97 8.97 -10.90 -2.54
N VAL A 98 10.11 -11.32 -2.00
CA VAL A 98 10.47 -11.07 -0.59
C VAL A 98 11.56 -10.00 -0.55
N TYR A 99 11.39 -9.00 0.33
CA TYR A 99 12.46 -8.06 0.69
C TYR A 99 13.19 -8.56 1.95
N LEU A 100 14.52 -8.61 1.88
CA LEU A 100 15.37 -9.00 3.01
C LEU A 100 15.63 -7.76 3.88
N VAL A 101 14.67 -7.45 4.73
CA VAL A 101 14.66 -6.25 5.57
C VAL A 101 14.23 -6.57 7.00
N THR A 102 14.57 -5.69 7.95
CA THR A 102 14.27 -5.87 9.38
C THR A 102 12.92 -5.31 9.81
N ASP A 103 12.29 -4.50 8.98
CA ASP A 103 10.93 -4.02 9.23
C ASP A 103 9.93 -5.15 9.05
N ILE A 104 8.85 -5.13 9.84
CA ILE A 104 7.78 -6.14 9.77
C ILE A 104 6.65 -5.55 8.95
N ASN A 105 6.49 -6.04 7.71
CA ASN A 105 5.45 -5.55 6.80
C ASN A 105 5.18 -6.53 5.64
N ALA A 106 4.04 -6.34 4.99
CA ALA A 106 3.73 -6.79 3.64
C ALA A 106 2.87 -5.72 2.98
N PHE A 107 2.85 -5.67 1.66
CA PHE A 107 1.94 -4.80 0.93
C PHE A 107 1.63 -5.36 -0.46
N ALA A 108 0.46 -5.02 -0.98
CA ALA A 108 0.12 -5.19 -2.37
C ALA A 108 -0.04 -3.83 -3.07
N SER A 109 0.28 -3.78 -4.35
CA SER A 109 0.26 -2.57 -5.16
C SER A 109 -0.72 -2.68 -6.33
N GLY A 110 -1.16 -1.54 -6.84
CA GLY A 110 -2.16 -1.48 -7.90
C GLY A 110 -1.69 -1.94 -9.28
N ASP A 111 -0.46 -2.42 -9.41
CA ASP A 111 0.10 -3.09 -10.59
C ASP A 111 0.15 -4.62 -10.44
N GLY A 112 -0.40 -5.18 -9.36
CA GLY A 112 -0.37 -6.61 -9.05
C GLY A 112 0.90 -7.07 -8.33
N SER A 113 1.80 -6.18 -8.00
CA SER A 113 2.99 -6.49 -7.21
C SER A 113 2.63 -6.71 -5.75
N VAL A 114 3.12 -7.82 -5.16
CA VAL A 114 3.01 -8.12 -3.73
C VAL A 114 4.42 -8.28 -3.17
N ARG A 115 4.72 -7.57 -2.10
CA ARG A 115 6.02 -7.62 -1.43
C ARG A 115 5.82 -8.03 0.02
N VAL A 116 6.54 -9.06 0.43
CA VAL A 116 6.53 -9.60 1.78
C VAL A 116 7.91 -9.39 2.39
N PHE A 117 7.98 -8.90 3.62
CA PHE A 117 9.24 -8.65 4.29
C PHE A 117 9.70 -9.91 5.03
N SER A 118 10.99 -10.21 4.96
CA SER A 118 11.57 -11.43 5.58
C SER A 118 11.27 -11.50 7.08
N SER A 119 11.31 -10.38 7.79
CA SER A 119 11.01 -10.33 9.23
C SER A 119 9.56 -10.71 9.56
N LEU A 120 8.61 -10.39 8.67
CA LEU A 120 7.23 -10.86 8.82
C LEU A 120 7.17 -12.39 8.66
N MET A 121 7.90 -12.93 7.68
CA MET A 121 7.97 -14.37 7.43
C MET A 121 8.65 -15.13 8.57
N ASP A 122 9.57 -14.51 9.31
CA ASP A 122 10.27 -15.13 10.44
C ASP A 122 9.36 -15.32 11.67
N ILE A 123 8.37 -14.45 11.84
CA ILE A 123 7.48 -14.49 13.01
C ILE A 123 6.15 -15.20 12.75
N MET A 124 5.73 -15.31 11.49
CA MET A 124 4.46 -15.89 11.10
C MET A 124 4.62 -17.33 10.59
N ASP A 125 3.71 -18.19 10.97
CA ASP A 125 3.53 -19.49 10.31
C ASP A 125 2.87 -19.32 8.92
N ASP A 126 2.58 -20.44 8.25
CA ASP A 126 2.06 -20.41 6.88
C ASP A 126 0.61 -19.92 6.82
N ASP A 127 -0.23 -20.27 7.80
CA ASP A 127 -1.63 -19.86 7.85
C ASP A 127 -1.75 -18.34 8.13
N GLU A 128 -0.96 -17.85 9.07
CA GLU A 128 -0.89 -16.44 9.43
C GLU A 128 -0.36 -15.59 8.26
N LEU A 129 0.71 -16.04 7.63
CA LEU A 129 1.32 -15.34 6.50
C LEU A 129 0.37 -15.27 5.30
N MET A 130 -0.31 -16.39 5.00
CA MET A 130 -1.30 -16.41 3.91
C MET A 130 -2.50 -15.53 4.21
N SER A 131 -2.92 -15.43 5.47
CA SER A 131 -4.01 -14.54 5.88
C SER A 131 -3.64 -13.07 5.69
N VAL A 132 -2.40 -12.67 6.01
CA VAL A 132 -1.90 -11.32 5.73
C VAL A 132 -1.84 -11.08 4.21
N ILE A 133 -1.29 -12.00 3.44
CA ILE A 133 -1.25 -11.88 1.97
C ILE A 133 -2.67 -11.78 1.39
N GLY A 134 -3.60 -12.58 1.90
CA GLY A 134 -5.01 -12.55 1.50
C GLY A 134 -5.67 -11.20 1.81
N HIS A 135 -5.40 -10.61 2.97
CA HIS A 135 -5.84 -9.28 3.36
C HIS A 135 -5.32 -8.20 2.38
N GLU A 136 -3.99 -8.21 2.10
CA GLU A 136 -3.39 -7.28 1.14
C GLU A 136 -4.01 -7.40 -0.27
N LEU A 137 -4.28 -8.63 -0.72
CA LEU A 137 -4.99 -8.87 -1.97
C LEU A 137 -6.46 -8.41 -1.92
N GLY A 138 -7.06 -8.38 -0.74
CA GLY A 138 -8.38 -7.81 -0.49
C GLY A 138 -8.42 -6.32 -0.83
N HIS A 139 -7.43 -5.54 -0.42
CA HIS A 139 -7.31 -4.13 -0.80
C HIS A 139 -7.15 -3.93 -2.31
N VAL A 140 -6.44 -4.83 -2.99
CA VAL A 140 -6.34 -4.82 -4.46
C VAL A 140 -7.69 -5.14 -5.09
N ALA A 141 -8.37 -6.19 -4.61
CA ALA A 141 -9.66 -6.64 -5.14
C ALA A 141 -10.75 -5.57 -4.99
N ASN A 142 -10.71 -4.83 -3.88
CA ASN A 142 -11.66 -3.76 -3.55
C ASN A 142 -11.27 -2.40 -4.16
N THR A 143 -10.15 -2.33 -4.89
CA THR A 143 -9.58 -1.10 -5.49
C THR A 143 -9.10 -0.04 -4.49
N ASP A 144 -8.94 -0.38 -3.21
CA ASP A 144 -8.48 0.52 -2.14
C ASP A 144 -7.08 1.06 -2.42
N VAL A 145 -6.20 0.21 -2.98
CA VAL A 145 -4.83 0.61 -3.38
C VAL A 145 -4.80 1.72 -4.42
N LYS A 146 -5.84 1.83 -5.27
CA LYS A 146 -5.95 2.94 -6.23
C LYS A 146 -6.19 4.26 -5.52
N ASP A 147 -7.07 4.27 -4.53
CA ASP A 147 -7.36 5.45 -3.73
C ASP A 147 -6.17 5.83 -2.84
N ALA A 148 -5.50 4.83 -2.26
CA ALA A 148 -4.26 5.03 -1.51
C ALA A 148 -3.16 5.66 -2.39
N MET A 149 -2.97 5.20 -3.63
CA MET A 149 -1.99 5.76 -4.55
C MET A 149 -2.35 7.20 -4.96
N LYS A 150 -3.63 7.50 -5.23
CA LYS A 150 -4.10 8.89 -5.48
C LYS A 150 -3.80 9.80 -4.29
N GLN A 151 -4.11 9.34 -3.09
CA GLN A 151 -3.82 10.06 -1.84
C GLN A 151 -2.31 10.28 -1.66
N ALA A 152 -1.51 9.24 -1.87
CA ALA A 152 -0.05 9.31 -1.80
C ALA A 152 0.53 10.32 -2.79
N TYR A 153 0.04 10.32 -4.04
CA TYR A 153 0.43 11.25 -5.07
C TYR A 153 0.15 12.72 -4.67
N MET A 154 -1.00 12.98 -4.07
CA MET A 154 -1.35 14.30 -3.53
C MET A 154 -0.44 14.68 -2.36
N THR A 155 -0.25 13.77 -1.41
CA THR A 155 0.54 13.98 -0.19
C THR A 155 2.01 14.22 -0.51
N ALA A 156 2.56 13.50 -1.49
CA ALA A 156 3.92 13.69 -1.97
C ALA A 156 4.14 15.03 -2.72
N GLY A 157 3.07 15.79 -2.98
CA GLY A 157 3.14 17.08 -3.68
C GLY A 157 3.45 16.96 -5.17
N LEU A 158 3.12 15.82 -5.79
CA LEU A 158 3.47 15.51 -7.19
C LEU A 158 2.44 16.02 -8.22
N ILE A 159 1.45 16.76 -7.79
CA ILE A 159 0.33 17.22 -8.63
C ILE A 159 0.81 18.06 -9.82
N ASP A 160 1.90 18.81 -9.65
CA ASP A 160 2.51 19.59 -10.73
C ASP A 160 3.26 18.70 -11.75
N ALA A 161 3.59 17.45 -11.36
CA ALA A 161 4.19 16.44 -12.22
C ALA A 161 3.14 15.58 -12.97
N ALA A 162 1.84 15.89 -12.87
CA ALA A 162 0.76 15.13 -13.51
C ALA A 162 0.91 15.00 -15.04
N SER A 163 1.58 15.95 -15.70
CA SER A 163 1.95 15.86 -17.12
C SER A 163 3.07 14.83 -17.38
N ALA A 164 3.81 14.43 -16.35
CA ALA A 164 4.87 13.43 -16.46
C ALA A 164 4.32 12.00 -16.46
N VAL A 165 3.20 11.76 -15.76
CA VAL A 165 2.59 10.44 -15.62
C VAL A 165 1.90 9.96 -16.89
N SER A 166 1.31 10.90 -17.67
CA SER A 166 0.60 10.59 -18.94
C SER A 166 1.53 10.43 -20.14
N ASN A 167 2.81 10.78 -20.01
CA ASN A 167 3.79 10.68 -21.09
C ASN A 167 4.94 9.74 -20.64
N THR A 168 5.10 8.62 -21.32
CA THR A 168 6.21 7.66 -21.17
C THR A 168 7.61 8.28 -21.22
N ALA A 169 7.75 9.54 -21.64
CA ALA A 169 9.01 10.27 -21.72
C ALA A 169 9.44 10.97 -20.41
N ASN A 170 8.54 11.15 -19.45
CA ASN A 170 8.81 11.90 -18.22
C ASN A 170 8.52 11.02 -16.97
N ARG A 171 9.42 10.11 -16.66
CA ARG A 171 9.39 9.33 -15.41
C ARG A 171 9.62 10.23 -14.20
N LEU A 172 9.06 9.84 -13.06
CA LEU A 172 9.34 10.49 -11.78
C LEU A 172 10.84 10.33 -11.43
N SER A 173 11.43 11.38 -10.86
CA SER A 173 12.80 11.31 -10.33
C SER A 173 12.87 10.41 -9.10
N ASP A 174 14.06 9.91 -8.74
CA ASP A 174 14.28 9.09 -7.54
C ASP A 174 13.74 9.76 -6.26
N THR A 175 13.93 11.08 -6.13
CA THR A 175 13.40 11.84 -4.99
C THR A 175 11.88 11.86 -4.96
N GLN A 176 11.23 11.94 -6.13
CA GLN A 176 9.77 11.93 -6.24
C GLN A 176 9.22 10.53 -5.97
N LEU A 177 9.88 9.48 -6.50
CA LEU A 177 9.50 8.09 -6.25
C LEU A 177 9.67 7.74 -4.77
N ASN A 178 10.74 8.18 -4.11
CA ASN A 178 10.91 8.01 -2.67
C ASN A 178 9.75 8.64 -1.89
N LYS A 179 9.42 9.90 -2.17
CA LYS A 179 8.30 10.57 -1.49
C LYS A 179 6.96 9.89 -1.74
N LEU A 180 6.70 9.46 -2.98
CA LEU A 180 5.49 8.75 -3.35
C LEU A 180 5.38 7.41 -2.61
N THR A 181 6.46 6.65 -2.61
CA THR A 181 6.54 5.35 -1.94
C THR A 181 6.31 5.47 -0.43
N GLN A 182 6.97 6.44 0.22
CA GLN A 182 6.76 6.71 1.65
C GLN A 182 5.30 7.09 1.95
N ALA A 183 4.70 7.95 1.13
CA ALA A 183 3.31 8.35 1.29
C ALA A 183 2.35 7.18 1.04
N PHE A 184 2.63 6.31 0.07
CA PHE A 184 1.84 5.12 -0.22
C PHE A 184 1.91 4.09 0.92
N LEU A 185 3.10 3.74 1.39
CA LEU A 185 3.29 2.77 2.49
C LEU A 185 2.75 3.28 3.84
N SER A 186 2.57 4.60 4.00
CA SER A 186 1.95 5.21 5.18
C SER A 186 0.45 5.49 5.02
N ALA A 187 -0.15 5.11 3.90
CA ALA A 187 -1.58 5.28 3.69
C ALA A 187 -2.39 4.47 4.71
N GLN A 188 -3.50 5.03 5.15
CA GLN A 188 -4.42 4.37 6.08
C GLN A 188 -5.74 4.12 5.37
N PHE A 189 -6.29 2.94 5.59
CA PHE A 189 -7.60 2.56 5.09
C PHE A 189 -8.69 2.83 6.13
N SER A 190 -9.90 3.06 5.67
CA SER A 190 -11.06 3.20 6.55
C SER A 190 -11.45 1.84 7.13
N GLN A 191 -12.13 1.82 8.29
CA GLN A 191 -12.64 0.57 8.90
C GLN A 191 -13.48 -0.27 7.93
N LYS A 192 -14.21 0.37 7.02
CA LYS A 192 -15.00 -0.33 6.00
C LYS A 192 -14.11 -1.04 5.00
N GLN A 193 -13.02 -0.41 4.56
CA GLN A 193 -12.05 -1.00 3.65
C GLN A 193 -11.30 -2.15 4.33
N GLU A 194 -10.84 -1.95 5.56
CA GLU A 194 -10.21 -2.99 6.37
C GLU A 194 -11.12 -4.22 6.52
N SER A 195 -12.39 -4.01 6.91
CA SER A 195 -13.34 -5.12 7.05
C SER A 195 -13.61 -5.86 5.74
N ALA A 196 -13.64 -5.14 4.62
CA ALA A 196 -13.82 -5.76 3.31
C ALA A 196 -12.56 -6.52 2.86
N ALA A 197 -11.37 -6.03 3.19
CA ALA A 197 -10.10 -6.72 2.94
C ALA A 197 -9.98 -7.99 3.80
N ASP A 198 -10.36 -7.92 5.08
CA ASP A 198 -10.43 -9.08 5.99
C ASP A 198 -11.37 -10.15 5.45
N GLU A 199 -12.60 -9.77 5.05
CA GLU A 199 -13.58 -10.71 4.49
C GLU A 199 -13.04 -11.41 3.25
N TYR A 200 -12.42 -10.66 2.33
CA TYR A 200 -11.80 -11.21 1.14
C TYR A 200 -10.67 -12.19 1.50
N GLY A 201 -9.76 -11.78 2.39
CA GLY A 201 -8.60 -12.57 2.81
C GLY A 201 -9.03 -13.88 3.48
N ILE A 202 -9.94 -13.81 4.46
CA ILE A 202 -10.46 -15.00 5.16
C ILE A 202 -11.12 -15.96 4.16
N LYS A 203 -11.98 -15.45 3.28
CA LYS A 203 -12.64 -16.28 2.27
C LYS A 203 -11.62 -17.00 1.39
N LYS A 204 -10.59 -16.29 0.92
CA LYS A 204 -9.54 -16.87 0.07
C LYS A 204 -8.69 -17.90 0.83
N CYS A 205 -8.34 -17.64 2.07
CA CYS A 205 -7.64 -18.61 2.92
C CYS A 205 -8.43 -19.90 3.09
N VAL A 206 -9.73 -19.81 3.39
CA VAL A 206 -10.62 -20.98 3.51
C VAL A 206 -10.74 -21.73 2.19
N GLU A 207 -10.90 -21.04 1.05
CA GLU A 207 -10.96 -21.65 -0.29
C GLU A 207 -9.69 -22.46 -0.59
N LEU A 208 -8.54 -22.06 -0.07
CA LEU A 208 -7.24 -22.69 -0.28
C LEU A 208 -6.84 -23.67 0.82
N GLY A 209 -7.68 -23.86 1.83
CA GLY A 209 -7.48 -24.83 2.91
C GLY A 209 -6.58 -24.33 4.05
N PHE A 210 -6.38 -23.01 4.18
CA PHE A 210 -5.70 -22.38 5.30
C PHE A 210 -6.66 -22.09 6.48
N ASP A 211 -6.10 -21.90 7.67
CA ASP A 211 -6.86 -21.63 8.89
C ASP A 211 -7.59 -20.25 8.78
N PRO A 212 -8.92 -20.20 8.94
CA PRO A 212 -9.67 -18.95 8.94
C PRO A 212 -9.29 -17.98 10.08
N TYR A 213 -8.65 -18.48 11.12
CA TYR A 213 -8.15 -17.68 12.25
C TYR A 213 -6.73 -17.15 12.06
N GLY A 214 -6.06 -17.50 10.95
CA GLY A 214 -4.67 -17.11 10.69
C GLY A 214 -4.43 -15.61 10.81
N LEU A 215 -5.35 -14.76 10.28
CA LEU A 215 -5.21 -13.31 10.40
C LEU A 215 -5.27 -12.85 11.86
N ALA A 216 -6.24 -13.34 12.64
CA ALA A 216 -6.37 -12.97 14.04
C ALA A 216 -5.15 -13.40 14.87
N ASN A 217 -4.63 -14.61 14.61
CA ASN A 217 -3.43 -15.13 15.27
C ASN A 217 -2.19 -14.31 14.91
N GLY A 218 -2.02 -13.97 13.62
CA GLY A 218 -0.92 -13.14 13.15
C GLY A 218 -0.97 -11.73 13.75
N LEU A 219 -2.15 -11.09 13.79
CA LEU A 219 -2.33 -9.78 14.41
C LEU A 219 -2.04 -9.83 15.92
N GLN A 220 -2.43 -10.89 16.63
CA GLN A 220 -2.11 -11.06 18.04
C GLN A 220 -0.60 -11.16 18.25
N LYS A 221 0.12 -11.94 17.43
CA LYS A 221 1.59 -11.99 17.49
C LYS A 221 2.24 -10.63 17.29
N LEU A 222 1.72 -9.83 16.33
CA LEU A 222 2.23 -8.48 16.11
C LEU A 222 1.96 -7.54 17.28
N ALA A 223 0.83 -7.72 17.98
CA ALA A 223 0.48 -6.93 19.15
C ALA A 223 1.34 -7.26 20.38
N ASP A 224 1.90 -8.47 20.43
CA ASP A 224 2.71 -8.96 21.55
C ASP A 224 4.21 -8.62 21.40
N LEU A 225 4.63 -7.97 20.29
CA LEU A 225 6.01 -7.51 20.01
C LEU A 225 6.30 -6.13 20.61
#